data_302d82a9602f7ccac6a95508afa57674
#
_entry.id   302d82a9602f7ccac6a95508afa57674
#
_cell.length_a   1.000
_cell.length_b   1.000
_cell.length_c   1.000
_cell.angle_alpha   90.00
_cell.angle_beta   90.00
_cell.angle_gamma   90.00
#
_symmetry.space_group_name_H-M   'P 1'
#
loop_
_entity.id
_entity.type
_entity.pdbx_description
1 polymer ?
#
loop_
_entity_poly.entity_id
_entity_poly.type
_entity_poly.pdbx_seq_one_letter_code
_entity_poly.pdbx_strand_id
1 'polypeptide(L)'
;MAVKIRLQRHGKKNFAFFHIVVADTRAPRDGRYIEQIGSYNPNTNPATINLDFDRALAWIKVGAQPSLVCRRILSYEGVLLRHHLDGGVAKGALTQEAADKKFNDWKAQRDAKIDAKVNGLRNEAVAKANAALAEESKVNAARAEAIAKRAAELAAAAAAKEAEQAEEAQA
;
A
#
# COMPACT_ATOMS: atom_id res chain seq x y z
N MET A 1 10.78 -34.19 12.35
CA MET A 1 10.05 -33.04 12.94
C MET A 1 9.36 -32.27 11.81
N ALA A 2 8.13 -31.84 12.00
CA ALA A 2 7.42 -31.11 10.95
C ALA A 2 7.78 -29.62 11.05
N VAL A 3 8.39 -29.10 9.99
CA VAL A 3 8.75 -27.68 9.85
C VAL A 3 7.61 -26.96 9.11
N LYS A 4 7.21 -25.79 9.62
CA LYS A 4 6.17 -24.96 9.00
C LYS A 4 6.69 -23.57 8.65
N ILE A 5 6.22 -23.04 7.52
CA ILE A 5 6.35 -21.62 7.17
C ILE A 5 5.10 -20.92 7.67
N ARG A 6 5.25 -19.97 8.59
CA ARG A 6 4.13 -19.27 9.23
C ARG A 6 4.41 -17.79 9.47
N LEU A 7 3.37 -17.04 9.80
CA LEU A 7 3.47 -15.65 10.18
C LEU A 7 3.64 -15.53 11.70
N GLN A 8 4.65 -14.77 12.13
CA GLN A 8 4.76 -14.24 13.48
C GLN A 8 4.19 -12.82 13.51
N ARG A 9 3.40 -12.49 14.54
CA ARG A 9 2.81 -11.18 14.67
C ARG A 9 3.71 -10.26 15.47
N HIS A 10 4.02 -9.12 14.88
CA HIS A 10 4.72 -7.99 15.49
C HIS A 10 3.89 -6.71 15.30
N GLY A 11 4.47 -5.56 15.66
CA GLY A 11 3.80 -4.27 15.51
C GLY A 11 2.95 -3.88 16.74
N LYS A 12 2.18 -2.81 16.60
CA LYS A 12 1.38 -2.19 17.66
C LYS A 12 -0.05 -2.76 17.70
N LYS A 13 -0.81 -2.39 18.75
CA LYS A 13 -2.26 -2.58 18.80
C LYS A 13 -2.89 -1.86 17.57
N ASN A 14 -3.75 -2.54 16.83
CA ASN A 14 -4.41 -2.08 15.60
C ASN A 14 -3.48 -1.79 14.39
N PHE A 15 -2.16 -2.02 14.51
CA PHE A 15 -1.19 -1.87 13.43
C PHE A 15 -0.28 -3.10 13.38
N ALA A 16 -0.82 -4.18 12.83
CA ALA A 16 -0.13 -5.46 12.75
C ALA A 16 0.95 -5.43 11.66
N PHE A 17 2.11 -5.98 11.98
CA PHE A 17 3.21 -6.28 11.06
C PHE A 17 3.60 -7.73 11.26
N PHE A 18 3.92 -8.45 10.20
CA PHE A 18 4.19 -9.88 10.29
C PHE A 18 5.56 -10.22 9.73
N HIS A 19 6.28 -11.09 10.45
CA HIS A 19 7.46 -11.76 9.92
C HIS A 19 7.05 -13.12 9.33
N ILE A 20 7.57 -13.44 8.16
CA ILE A 20 7.42 -14.75 7.55
C ILE A 20 8.59 -15.59 8.04
N VAL A 21 8.29 -16.61 8.83
CA VAL A 21 9.32 -17.41 9.50
C VAL A 21 9.14 -18.90 9.25
N VAL A 22 10.24 -19.60 9.30
CA VAL A 22 10.33 -21.06 9.31
C VAL A 22 10.50 -21.49 10.76
N ALA A 23 9.58 -22.28 11.26
CA ALA A 23 9.59 -22.72 12.65
C ALA A 23 9.11 -24.16 12.81
N ASP A 24 9.51 -24.81 13.93
CA ASP A 24 8.95 -26.10 14.34
C ASP A 24 7.45 -25.94 14.65
N THR A 25 6.67 -26.95 14.28
CA THR A 25 5.23 -27.01 14.53
C THR A 25 4.87 -26.88 16.01
N ARG A 26 5.74 -27.35 16.91
CA ARG A 26 5.54 -27.34 18.37
C ARG A 26 5.80 -25.99 19.01
N ALA A 27 6.57 -25.11 18.34
CA ALA A 27 6.89 -23.78 18.88
C ALA A 27 5.64 -22.89 18.93
N PRO A 28 5.47 -22.01 19.93
CA PRO A 28 4.39 -21.04 19.97
C PRO A 28 4.47 -20.07 18.79
N ARG A 29 3.35 -19.41 18.44
CA ARG A 29 3.26 -18.55 17.24
C ARG A 29 4.36 -17.52 17.14
N ASP A 30 4.58 -16.76 18.18
CA ASP A 30 5.53 -15.64 18.25
C ASP A 30 6.82 -16.02 19.01
N GLY A 31 7.08 -17.34 19.17
CA GLY A 31 8.23 -17.86 19.86
C GLY A 31 9.45 -18.09 18.96
N ARG A 32 10.30 -19.02 19.38
CA ARG A 32 11.53 -19.36 18.66
C ARG A 32 11.24 -19.85 17.23
N TYR A 33 11.97 -19.34 16.28
CA TYR A 33 11.95 -19.76 14.87
C TYR A 33 13.36 -20.23 14.44
N ILE A 34 13.43 -20.96 13.34
CA ILE A 34 14.68 -21.47 12.75
C ILE A 34 15.28 -20.36 11.89
N GLU A 35 14.47 -19.75 11.02
CA GLU A 35 14.89 -18.73 10.08
C GLU A 35 13.76 -17.76 9.77
N GLN A 36 14.10 -16.49 9.59
CA GLN A 36 13.18 -15.48 9.07
C GLN A 36 13.47 -15.30 7.57
N ILE A 37 12.46 -15.58 6.74
CA ILE A 37 12.57 -15.52 5.27
C ILE A 37 11.93 -14.29 4.65
N GLY A 38 11.27 -13.45 5.47
CA GLY A 38 10.68 -12.22 4.95
C GLY A 38 9.79 -11.49 5.92
N SER A 39 9.13 -10.46 5.41
CA SER A 39 8.14 -9.67 6.14
C SER A 39 6.88 -9.42 5.30
N TYR A 40 5.75 -9.24 5.97
CA TYR A 40 4.46 -8.94 5.37
C TYR A 40 3.78 -7.80 6.11
N ASN A 41 3.49 -6.71 5.39
CA ASN A 41 2.77 -5.56 5.91
C ASN A 41 1.38 -5.47 5.24
N PRO A 42 0.30 -5.76 5.96
CA PRO A 42 -1.07 -5.65 5.42
C PRO A 42 -1.62 -4.23 5.44
N ASN A 43 -0.94 -3.27 6.12
CA ASN A 43 -1.47 -1.91 6.32
C ASN A 43 -1.30 -1.00 5.09
N THR A 44 -0.56 -1.46 4.08
CA THR A 44 -0.37 -0.76 2.80
C THR A 44 -1.36 -1.28 1.76
N ASN A 45 -1.71 -0.46 0.78
CA ASN A 45 -2.52 -0.88 -0.36
C ASN A 45 -1.79 -0.54 -1.68
N PRO A 46 -1.32 -1.54 -2.42
CA PRO A 46 -1.33 -2.98 -2.13
C PRO A 46 -0.46 -3.35 -0.91
N ALA A 47 -0.74 -4.52 -0.30
CA ALA A 47 0.05 -5.00 0.84
C ALA A 47 1.51 -5.22 0.42
N THR A 48 2.45 -4.80 1.29
CA THR A 48 3.89 -4.92 1.01
C THR A 48 4.38 -6.28 1.48
N ILE A 49 4.98 -7.02 0.57
CA ILE A 49 5.60 -8.33 0.84
C ILE A 49 7.09 -8.22 0.51
N ASN A 50 7.93 -8.48 1.49
CA ASN A 50 9.38 -8.59 1.33
C ASN A 50 9.74 -10.04 1.61
N LEU A 51 10.09 -10.81 0.58
CA LEU A 51 10.37 -12.24 0.69
C LEU A 51 11.70 -12.56 0.03
N ASP A 52 12.56 -13.30 0.75
CA ASP A 52 13.71 -13.97 0.16
C ASP A 52 13.21 -15.18 -0.63
N PHE A 53 13.16 -15.01 -1.95
CA PHE A 53 12.61 -16.00 -2.89
C PHE A 53 13.37 -17.32 -2.85
N ASP A 54 14.70 -17.27 -2.87
CA ASP A 54 15.55 -18.45 -2.97
C ASP A 54 15.52 -19.27 -1.69
N ARG A 55 15.52 -18.59 -0.52
CA ARG A 55 15.39 -19.25 0.78
C ARG A 55 14.03 -19.88 0.93
N ALA A 56 12.95 -19.17 0.55
CA ALA A 56 11.59 -19.73 0.57
C ALA A 56 11.46 -20.97 -0.32
N LEU A 57 12.03 -20.93 -1.52
CA LEU A 57 12.03 -22.06 -2.45
C LEU A 57 12.83 -23.24 -1.89
N ALA A 58 14.00 -23.00 -1.29
CA ALA A 58 14.81 -24.03 -0.67
C ALA A 58 14.07 -24.75 0.46
N TRP A 59 13.38 -24.01 1.35
CA TRP A 59 12.60 -24.60 2.43
C TRP A 59 11.41 -25.43 1.92
N ILE A 60 10.75 -24.99 0.83
CA ILE A 60 9.66 -25.76 0.22
C ILE A 60 10.20 -27.07 -0.41
N LYS A 61 11.38 -27.02 -1.05
CA LYS A 61 12.04 -28.21 -1.60
C LYS A 61 12.40 -29.23 -0.53
N VAL A 62 12.79 -28.77 0.66
CA VAL A 62 13.07 -29.64 1.84
C VAL A 62 11.79 -30.19 2.48
N GLY A 63 10.61 -29.68 2.09
CA GLY A 63 9.32 -30.18 2.58
C GLY A 63 8.70 -29.36 3.71
N ALA A 64 9.13 -28.11 3.93
CA ALA A 64 8.46 -27.20 4.88
C ALA A 64 7.03 -26.92 4.44
N GLN A 65 6.06 -27.06 5.35
CA GLN A 65 4.65 -26.90 5.06
C GLN A 65 4.20 -25.46 5.34
N PRO A 66 3.77 -24.68 4.33
CA PRO A 66 3.26 -23.33 4.56
C PRO A 66 1.87 -23.38 5.19
N SER A 67 1.62 -22.47 6.16
CA SER A 67 0.26 -22.19 6.64
C SER A 67 -0.60 -21.62 5.51
N LEU A 68 -1.92 -21.65 5.65
CA LEU A 68 -2.85 -21.21 4.59
C LEU A 68 -2.53 -19.80 4.07
N VAL A 69 -2.28 -18.85 4.98
CA VAL A 69 -1.95 -17.46 4.60
C VAL A 69 -0.57 -17.38 3.94
N CYS A 70 0.45 -18.05 4.49
CA CYS A 70 1.78 -18.10 3.89
C CYS A 70 1.74 -18.74 2.50
N ARG A 71 0.94 -19.78 2.31
CA ARG A 71 0.77 -20.42 0.99
C ARG A 71 0.23 -19.44 -0.05
N ARG A 72 -0.74 -18.58 0.34
CA ARG A 72 -1.24 -17.51 -0.54
C ARG A 72 -0.18 -16.48 -0.87
N ILE A 73 0.62 -16.04 0.12
CA ILE A 73 1.73 -15.12 -0.07
C ILE A 73 2.78 -15.73 -1.00
N LEU A 74 3.21 -16.97 -0.76
CA LEU A 74 4.18 -17.69 -1.59
C LEU A 74 3.67 -17.92 -3.02
N SER A 75 2.37 -18.14 -3.18
CA SER A 75 1.73 -18.25 -4.51
C SER A 75 1.74 -16.90 -5.22
N TYR A 76 1.44 -15.82 -4.49
CA TYR A 76 1.46 -14.46 -5.04
C TYR A 76 2.86 -14.04 -5.48
N GLU A 77 3.90 -14.41 -4.75
CA GLU A 77 5.30 -14.18 -5.11
C GLU A 77 5.83 -15.15 -6.19
N GLY A 78 5.10 -16.24 -6.46
CA GLY A 78 5.44 -17.22 -7.51
C GLY A 78 6.36 -18.35 -7.05
N VAL A 79 6.68 -18.45 -5.76
CA VAL A 79 7.56 -19.51 -5.22
C VAL A 79 6.96 -20.90 -5.48
N LEU A 80 5.64 -21.06 -5.31
CA LEU A 80 4.96 -22.33 -5.56
C LEU A 80 4.94 -22.68 -7.05
N LEU A 81 4.80 -21.69 -7.93
CA LEU A 81 4.87 -21.88 -9.37
C LEU A 81 6.28 -22.35 -9.78
N ARG A 82 7.32 -21.68 -9.26
CA ARG A 82 8.72 -22.07 -9.52
C ARG A 82 8.98 -23.49 -9.05
N HIS A 83 8.57 -23.83 -7.84
CA HIS A 83 8.69 -25.19 -7.31
C HIS A 83 8.00 -26.22 -8.20
N HIS A 84 6.81 -25.91 -8.73
CA HIS A 84 6.08 -26.79 -9.65
C HIS A 84 6.83 -26.98 -10.98
N LEU A 85 7.35 -25.90 -11.55
CA LEU A 85 8.13 -25.93 -12.80
C LEU A 85 9.43 -26.71 -12.62
N ASP A 86 10.17 -26.49 -11.52
CA ASP A 86 11.36 -27.25 -11.19
C ASP A 86 11.06 -28.76 -11.04
N GLY A 87 9.92 -29.11 -10.45
CA GLY A 87 9.42 -30.50 -10.38
C GLY A 87 9.10 -31.08 -11.75
N GLY A 88 8.62 -30.27 -12.70
CA GLY A 88 8.40 -30.65 -14.10
C GLY A 88 9.71 -30.93 -14.83
N VAL A 89 10.73 -30.11 -14.60
CA VAL A 89 12.08 -30.31 -15.16
C VAL A 89 12.72 -31.59 -14.59
N ALA A 90 12.63 -31.82 -13.27
CA ALA A 90 13.15 -33.01 -12.63
C ALA A 90 12.50 -34.30 -13.14
N LYS A 91 11.23 -34.25 -13.56
CA LYS A 91 10.49 -35.37 -14.16
C LYS A 91 10.75 -35.53 -15.67
N GLY A 92 11.52 -34.63 -16.28
CA GLY A 92 11.78 -34.66 -17.74
C GLY A 92 10.60 -34.18 -18.61
N ALA A 93 9.55 -33.61 -18.00
CA ALA A 93 8.37 -33.13 -18.73
C ALA A 93 8.60 -31.73 -19.38
N LEU A 94 9.57 -30.97 -18.88
CA LEU A 94 9.90 -29.63 -19.36
C LEU A 94 11.42 -29.46 -19.44
N THR A 95 11.86 -28.66 -20.41
CA THR A 95 13.26 -28.19 -20.43
C THR A 95 13.42 -27.02 -19.45
N GLN A 96 14.64 -26.80 -18.96
CA GLN A 96 14.92 -25.69 -18.03
C GLN A 96 14.56 -24.34 -18.65
N GLU A 97 14.92 -24.13 -19.92
CA GLU A 97 14.61 -22.90 -20.66
C GLU A 97 13.12 -22.64 -20.78
N ALA A 98 12.32 -23.69 -21.03
CA ALA A 98 10.86 -23.57 -21.10
C ALA A 98 10.25 -23.24 -19.73
N ALA A 99 10.80 -23.78 -18.65
CA ALA A 99 10.37 -23.46 -17.28
C ALA A 99 10.69 -22.01 -16.92
N ASP A 100 11.91 -21.54 -17.24
CA ASP A 100 12.33 -20.15 -16.99
C ASP A 100 11.49 -19.16 -17.80
N LYS A 101 11.21 -19.45 -19.06
CA LYS A 101 10.33 -18.63 -19.90
C LYS A 101 8.94 -18.50 -19.30
N LYS A 102 8.29 -19.62 -18.94
CA LYS A 102 6.97 -19.62 -18.33
C LYS A 102 6.92 -18.85 -17.02
N PHE A 103 7.98 -18.94 -16.21
CA PHE A 103 8.07 -18.20 -14.96
C PHE A 103 8.21 -16.71 -15.20
N ASN A 104 9.07 -16.30 -16.14
CA ASN A 104 9.29 -14.89 -16.49
C ASN A 104 8.04 -14.26 -17.10
N ASP A 105 7.33 -14.95 -17.98
CA ASP A 105 6.06 -14.49 -18.58
C ASP A 105 4.99 -14.28 -17.49
N TRP A 106 4.88 -15.21 -16.56
CA TRP A 106 3.97 -15.09 -15.44
C TRP A 106 4.35 -13.90 -14.53
N LYS A 107 5.65 -13.73 -14.23
CA LYS A 107 6.15 -12.63 -13.40
C LYS A 107 5.83 -11.28 -14.04
N ALA A 108 6.10 -11.13 -15.33
CA ALA A 108 5.79 -9.91 -16.07
C ALA A 108 4.29 -9.56 -16.03
N GLN A 109 3.41 -10.57 -16.21
CA GLN A 109 1.96 -10.37 -16.11
C GLN A 109 1.50 -9.97 -14.69
N ARG A 110 2.11 -10.55 -13.65
CA ARG A 110 1.84 -10.20 -12.25
C ARG A 110 2.25 -8.76 -11.98
N ASP A 111 3.47 -8.41 -12.33
CA ASP A 111 4.04 -7.08 -12.07
C ASP A 111 3.23 -5.99 -12.79
N ALA A 112 2.85 -6.22 -14.05
CA ALA A 112 1.95 -5.32 -14.79
C ALA A 112 0.59 -5.09 -14.09
N LYS A 113 0.01 -6.14 -13.48
CA LYS A 113 -1.24 -6.00 -12.71
C LYS A 113 -1.05 -5.20 -11.42
N ILE A 114 0.09 -5.37 -10.75
CA ILE A 114 0.43 -4.61 -9.54
C ILE A 114 0.62 -3.13 -9.89
N ASP A 115 1.41 -2.85 -10.93
CA ASP A 115 1.68 -1.50 -11.41
C ASP A 115 0.40 -0.78 -11.85
N ALA A 116 -0.47 -1.48 -12.58
CA ALA A 116 -1.78 -0.94 -12.97
C ALA A 116 -2.62 -0.55 -11.75
N LYS A 117 -2.65 -1.38 -10.70
CA LYS A 117 -3.35 -1.09 -9.45
C LYS A 117 -2.73 0.09 -8.71
N VAL A 118 -1.40 0.14 -8.58
CA VAL A 118 -0.69 1.24 -7.91
C VAL A 118 -0.94 2.56 -8.64
N ASN A 119 -0.83 2.56 -9.97
CA ASN A 119 -1.10 3.74 -10.79
C ASN A 119 -2.56 4.18 -10.70
N GLY A 120 -3.51 3.24 -10.70
CA GLY A 120 -4.93 3.55 -10.46
C GLY A 120 -5.16 4.26 -9.13
N LEU A 121 -4.64 3.71 -8.03
CA LEU A 121 -4.76 4.32 -6.70
C LEU A 121 -4.08 5.69 -6.62
N ARG A 122 -2.94 5.86 -7.27
CA ARG A 122 -2.25 7.15 -7.34
C ARG A 122 -3.07 8.19 -8.10
N ASN A 123 -3.63 7.81 -9.25
CA ASN A 123 -4.47 8.70 -10.06
C ASN A 123 -5.75 9.10 -9.31
N GLU A 124 -6.39 8.17 -8.61
CA GLU A 124 -7.54 8.46 -7.75
C GLU A 124 -7.20 9.43 -6.61
N ALA A 125 -6.04 9.26 -5.98
CA ALA A 125 -5.58 10.15 -4.91
C ALA A 125 -5.32 11.58 -5.44
N VAL A 126 -4.66 11.70 -6.61
CA VAL A 126 -4.43 12.98 -7.28
C VAL A 126 -5.75 13.63 -7.70
N ALA A 127 -6.67 12.87 -8.27
CA ALA A 127 -7.99 13.39 -8.66
C ALA A 127 -8.78 13.93 -7.46
N LYS A 128 -8.77 13.20 -6.33
CA LYS A 128 -9.39 13.66 -5.07
C LYS A 128 -8.74 14.93 -4.52
N ALA A 129 -7.41 15.01 -4.55
CA ALA A 129 -6.69 16.20 -4.11
C ALA A 129 -7.00 17.41 -4.98
N ASN A 130 -7.03 17.26 -6.30
CA ASN A 130 -7.37 18.33 -7.23
C ASN A 130 -8.83 18.79 -7.08
N ALA A 131 -9.77 17.87 -6.85
CA ALA A 131 -11.16 18.20 -6.57
C ALA A 131 -11.31 19.01 -5.27
N ALA A 132 -10.63 18.58 -4.21
CA ALA A 132 -10.63 19.30 -2.93
C ALA A 132 -10.04 20.71 -3.07
N LEU A 133 -8.91 20.87 -3.79
CA LEU A 133 -8.33 22.18 -4.08
C LEU A 133 -9.27 23.09 -4.90
N ALA A 134 -9.97 22.53 -5.87
CA ALA A 134 -10.94 23.29 -6.66
C ALA A 134 -12.15 23.76 -5.82
N GLU A 135 -12.62 22.95 -4.89
CA GLU A 135 -13.67 23.33 -3.95
C GLU A 135 -13.18 24.40 -2.96
N GLU A 136 -11.97 24.23 -2.43
CA GLU A 136 -11.36 25.19 -1.51
C GLU A 136 -11.14 26.55 -2.19
N SER A 137 -10.69 26.56 -3.44
CA SER A 137 -10.51 27.80 -4.21
C SER A 137 -11.84 28.56 -4.40
N LYS A 138 -12.94 27.85 -4.66
CA LYS A 138 -14.28 28.47 -4.75
C LYS A 138 -14.73 29.08 -3.43
N VAL A 139 -14.52 28.37 -2.32
CA VAL A 139 -14.85 28.86 -0.98
C VAL A 139 -14.02 30.07 -0.62
N ASN A 140 -12.71 30.07 -0.95
CA ASN A 140 -11.82 31.19 -0.71
C ASN A 140 -12.19 32.40 -1.56
N ALA A 141 -12.55 32.22 -2.82
CA ALA A 141 -13.05 33.29 -3.68
C ALA A 141 -14.34 33.93 -3.10
N ALA A 142 -15.30 33.10 -2.70
CA ALA A 142 -16.54 33.59 -2.09
C ALA A 142 -16.29 34.35 -0.76
N ARG A 143 -15.34 33.88 0.05
CA ARG A 143 -14.93 34.60 1.26
C ARG A 143 -14.26 35.94 0.95
N ALA A 144 -13.38 35.98 -0.05
CA ALA A 144 -12.72 37.21 -0.47
C ALA A 144 -13.74 38.24 -0.95
N GLU A 145 -14.72 37.85 -1.75
CA GLU A 145 -15.82 38.71 -2.17
C GLU A 145 -16.66 39.24 -1.00
N ALA A 146 -16.96 38.37 -0.03
CA ALA A 146 -17.74 38.75 1.16
C ALA A 146 -16.94 39.74 2.03
N ILE A 147 -15.64 39.58 2.17
CA ILE A 147 -14.76 40.49 2.88
C ILE A 147 -14.66 41.83 2.14
N ALA A 148 -14.52 41.83 0.81
CA ALA A 148 -14.48 43.04 0.00
C ALA A 148 -15.79 43.84 0.10
N LYS A 149 -16.94 43.16 0.05
CA LYS A 149 -18.27 43.82 0.25
C LYS A 149 -18.40 44.45 1.61
N ARG A 150 -18.03 43.72 2.69
CA ARG A 150 -18.04 44.33 4.05
C ARG A 150 -17.09 45.49 4.21
N ALA A 151 -15.90 45.40 3.61
CA ALA A 151 -14.97 46.51 3.64
C ALA A 151 -15.49 47.74 2.90
N ALA A 152 -16.15 47.56 1.74
CA ALA A 152 -16.81 48.62 1.01
C ALA A 152 -17.97 49.26 1.77
N GLU A 153 -18.80 48.45 2.42
CA GLU A 153 -19.91 48.91 3.28
C GLU A 153 -19.40 49.74 4.48
N LEU A 154 -18.33 49.26 5.14
CA LEU A 154 -17.69 50.00 6.24
C LEU A 154 -17.07 51.33 5.79
N ALA A 155 -16.41 51.32 4.64
CA ALA A 155 -15.85 52.53 4.07
C ALA A 155 -16.96 53.56 3.69
N ALA A 156 -18.05 53.10 3.09
CA ALA A 156 -19.21 53.93 2.79
C ALA A 156 -19.88 54.51 4.05
N ALA A 157 -20.02 53.69 5.09
CA ALA A 157 -20.57 54.13 6.38
C ALA A 157 -19.65 55.14 7.11
N ALA A 158 -18.33 54.97 6.98
CA ALA A 158 -17.37 55.90 7.54
C ALA A 158 -17.42 57.26 6.79
N ALA A 159 -17.45 57.20 5.47
CA ALA A 159 -17.56 58.41 4.65
C ALA A 159 -18.88 59.19 4.90
N ALA A 160 -19.98 58.47 5.11
CA ALA A 160 -21.27 59.05 5.46
C ALA A 160 -21.23 59.81 6.82
N LYS A 161 -20.56 59.17 7.83
CA LYS A 161 -20.40 59.81 9.15
C LYS A 161 -19.49 61.02 9.12
N GLU A 162 -18.42 60.98 8.32
CA GLU A 162 -17.52 62.15 8.11
C GLU A 162 -18.25 63.32 7.40
N ALA A 163 -19.12 63.00 6.42
CA ALA A 163 -19.96 64.00 5.76
C ALA A 163 -20.96 64.63 6.72
N GLU A 164 -21.63 63.83 7.58
CA GLU A 164 -22.58 64.31 8.58
C GLU A 164 -21.91 65.22 9.65
N GLN A 165 -20.72 64.83 10.10
CA GLN A 165 -19.90 65.65 11.02
C GLN A 165 -19.37 66.95 10.39
N ALA A 166 -19.10 66.93 9.08
CA ALA A 166 -18.70 68.15 8.37
C ALA A 166 -19.86 69.11 8.15
N GLU A 167 -21.12 68.67 7.99
CA GLU A 167 -22.31 69.50 7.93
C GLU A 167 -22.65 70.08 9.31
N GLU A 168 -22.55 69.28 10.38
CA GLU A 168 -22.75 69.82 11.74
C GLU A 168 -21.71 70.84 12.17
N ALA A 169 -20.49 70.80 11.66
CA ALA A 169 -19.45 71.77 11.96
C ALA A 169 -19.56 73.11 11.17
N GLN A 170 -20.44 73.15 10.15
CA GLN A 170 -20.69 74.37 9.34
C GLN A 170 -21.99 75.09 9.67
N ALA A 171 -22.79 74.55 10.60
CA ALA A 171 -24.04 75.15 11.10
C ALA A 171 -23.82 75.80 12.47
#